data_15e9604ce23d9786ede3d208004c117b
#
_entry.id   15e9604ce23d9786ede3d208004c117b
#
_cell.length_a   1.000
_cell.length_b   1.000
_cell.length_c   1.000
_cell.angle_alpha   90.00
_cell.angle_beta   90.00
_cell.angle_gamma   90.00
#
_symmetry.space_group_name_H-M   'P 1'
#
loop_
_entity.id
_entity.type
_entity.pdbx_description
1 polymer ?
#
loop_
_entity_poly.entity_id
_entity_poly.type
_entity_poly.pdbx_seq_one_letter_code
_entity_poly.pdbx_strand_id
1 'polypeptide(L)'
;MIRRILMRRSYNKGNWEKAKLHAYKIVKIPKEKKLARSIIIRSYFNQDVYSEVIRLNSAWGNSFQELSDKANYFFRKQKGEMNIYHPRIMMIHRSQPVPEKSDIQWNDEDYIQNFIQEGSRLWMIHPHGWTHWDMPKEFVLSDTHPDLLRLTAEILLSPWHKSTRSNLEGTRQLGTLPSLSFSAGTDSTAAALIMPENTILGYHRRNFECSLDHRNADRLLEFMRHGKQKRVIDISSNHELLRTYHSKPIGFSSDFSCASHLILLADHFDIGAIAFGTPLDNTWLIKGRTFREFTETQYFNYWTERFLKVGLELLLPIAGLSEAGAMKICENERILPYLNSCLRGDGTSGCGKCWKCFLKNGPLGRPFDINADEIQAFLQRRPLPTTTQALWTLQQLQLESEVPDLKQHLDQDFSWWTSYYPPAKEIIPERWKEEIWQNISNHLSSMEKPYPVEALDFSF
;
A
#
# COMPACT_ATOMS: atom_id res chain seq x y z
N MET A 1 28.57 33.40 26.10
CA MET A 1 28.00 32.20 26.78
C MET A 1 26.52 32.37 27.10
N ILE A 2 26.07 33.35 27.84
CA ILE A 2 24.67 33.55 28.26
C ILE A 2 23.70 33.60 27.07
N ARG A 3 24.00 34.38 26.02
CA ARG A 3 23.13 34.49 24.83
C ARG A 3 22.95 33.18 24.08
N ARG A 4 23.97 32.31 24.04
CA ARG A 4 23.89 30.98 23.46
C ARG A 4 22.91 30.09 24.25
N ILE A 5 22.93 30.16 25.56
CA ILE A 5 22.01 29.42 26.44
C ILE A 5 20.58 29.90 26.25
N LEU A 6 20.37 31.22 26.25
CA LEU A 6 19.05 31.83 26.05
C LEU A 6 18.47 31.54 24.68
N MET A 7 19.28 31.53 23.62
CA MET A 7 18.89 31.15 22.26
C MET A 7 18.36 29.71 22.20
N ARG A 8 19.15 28.76 22.73
CA ARG A 8 18.75 27.35 22.75
C ARG A 8 17.50 27.12 23.60
N ARG A 9 17.43 27.72 24.79
CA ARG A 9 16.28 27.60 25.69
C ARG A 9 15.01 28.17 25.05
N SER A 10 15.09 29.30 24.35
CA SER A 10 13.96 29.89 23.64
C SER A 10 13.52 29.02 22.48
N TYR A 11 14.47 28.49 21.70
CA TYR A 11 14.20 27.56 20.60
C TYR A 11 13.49 26.29 21.07
N ASN A 12 14.02 25.62 22.09
CA ASN A 12 13.45 24.38 22.63
C ASN A 12 12.06 24.57 23.27
N LYS A 13 11.71 25.80 23.64
CA LYS A 13 10.38 26.16 24.17
C LYS A 13 9.40 26.62 23.08
N GLY A 14 9.76 26.54 21.79
CA GLY A 14 8.93 27.01 20.69
C GLY A 14 8.82 28.54 20.56
N ASN A 15 9.60 29.32 21.33
CA ASN A 15 9.58 30.77 21.23
C ASN A 15 10.55 31.23 20.12
N TRP A 16 10.08 31.09 18.88
CA TRP A 16 10.91 31.28 17.69
C TRP A 16 11.41 32.72 17.53
N GLU A 17 10.57 33.72 17.84
CA GLU A 17 10.98 35.14 17.77
C GLU A 17 12.11 35.44 18.72
N LYS A 18 11.99 35.02 19.97
CA LYS A 18 13.01 35.25 20.99
C LYS A 18 14.30 34.47 20.68
N ALA A 19 14.15 33.25 20.09
CA ALA A 19 15.30 32.47 19.64
C ALA A 19 16.08 33.19 18.53
N LYS A 20 15.38 33.74 17.51
CA LYS A 20 15.98 34.53 16.42
C LYS A 20 16.68 35.77 16.97
N LEU A 21 16.02 36.52 17.88
CA LEU A 21 16.59 37.69 18.48
C LEU A 21 17.95 37.44 19.15
N HIS A 22 18.05 36.35 19.91
CA HIS A 22 19.32 35.96 20.54
C HIS A 22 20.34 35.46 19.52
N ALA A 23 19.91 34.72 18.50
CA ALA A 23 20.77 34.19 17.45
C ALA A 23 21.40 35.30 16.58
N TYR A 24 20.61 36.29 16.17
CA TYR A 24 21.12 37.43 15.40
C TYR A 24 22.21 38.22 16.14
N LYS A 25 22.15 38.32 17.48
CA LYS A 25 23.16 38.99 18.30
C LYS A 25 24.51 38.26 18.36
N ILE A 26 24.56 36.99 18.01
CA ILE A 26 25.79 36.18 18.07
C ILE A 26 26.22 35.57 16.73
N VAL A 27 25.42 35.75 15.66
CA VAL A 27 25.68 35.17 14.34
C VAL A 27 26.99 35.68 13.69
N LYS A 28 27.47 36.84 14.08
CA LYS A 28 28.75 37.40 13.62
C LYS A 28 29.97 36.84 14.36
N ILE A 29 29.77 36.14 15.48
CA ILE A 29 30.86 35.52 16.25
C ILE A 29 31.26 34.22 15.55
N PRO A 30 32.51 34.07 15.08
CA PRO A 30 32.92 32.90 14.28
C PRO A 30 32.57 31.55 14.90
N LYS A 31 32.86 31.37 16.18
CA LYS A 31 32.57 30.10 16.92
C LYS A 31 31.07 29.81 17.08
N GLU A 32 30.20 30.79 16.99
CA GLU A 32 28.74 30.66 17.17
C GLU A 32 27.98 30.72 15.84
N LYS A 33 28.62 31.14 14.75
CA LYS A 33 28.02 31.44 13.46
C LYS A 33 27.16 30.31 12.92
N LYS A 34 27.69 29.05 12.89
CA LYS A 34 27.00 27.89 12.37
C LYS A 34 25.74 27.59 13.18
N LEU A 35 25.85 27.59 14.51
CA LEU A 35 24.72 27.29 15.40
C LEU A 35 23.65 28.39 15.32
N ALA A 36 24.07 29.68 15.34
CA ALA A 36 23.16 30.82 15.24
C ALA A 36 22.39 30.81 13.91
N ARG A 37 23.05 30.56 12.78
CA ARG A 37 22.43 30.42 11.47
C ARG A 37 21.39 29.27 11.45
N SER A 38 21.74 28.11 12.03
CA SER A 38 20.85 26.98 12.13
C SER A 38 19.57 27.29 12.93
N ILE A 39 19.69 28.00 14.05
CA ILE A 39 18.53 28.42 14.85
C ILE A 39 17.68 29.45 14.11
N ILE A 40 18.28 30.44 13.46
CA ILE A 40 17.55 31.47 12.70
C ILE A 40 16.71 30.80 11.60
N ILE A 41 17.35 29.99 10.75
CA ILE A 41 16.67 29.41 9.57
C ILE A 41 15.57 28.42 9.97
N ARG A 42 15.82 27.59 10.99
CA ARG A 42 14.81 26.66 11.53
C ARG A 42 13.66 27.38 12.23
N SER A 43 13.93 28.54 12.87
CA SER A 43 12.86 29.34 13.47
C SER A 43 11.94 29.93 12.41
N TYR A 44 12.47 30.42 11.29
CA TYR A 44 11.64 30.87 10.18
C TYR A 44 10.84 29.71 9.56
N PHE A 45 11.45 28.53 9.41
CA PHE A 45 10.76 27.35 8.91
C PHE A 45 9.58 26.96 9.81
N ASN A 46 9.78 26.92 11.13
CA ASN A 46 8.74 26.56 12.11
C ASN A 46 7.65 27.65 12.27
N GLN A 47 7.85 28.80 11.69
CA GLN A 47 6.86 29.90 11.63
C GLN A 47 6.20 30.00 10.24
N ASP A 48 6.41 29.01 9.37
CA ASP A 48 5.90 28.95 7.99
C ASP A 48 6.32 30.14 7.11
N VAL A 49 7.42 30.85 7.48
CA VAL A 49 7.99 31.95 6.71
C VAL A 49 9.03 31.39 5.71
N TYR A 50 8.54 30.57 4.78
CA TYR A 50 9.39 29.79 3.89
C TYR A 50 10.22 30.63 2.92
N SER A 51 9.72 31.80 2.49
CA SER A 51 10.49 32.72 1.65
C SER A 51 11.79 33.18 2.30
N GLU A 52 11.79 33.43 3.61
CA GLU A 52 13.00 33.82 4.36
C GLU A 52 13.99 32.67 4.50
N VAL A 53 13.50 31.44 4.65
CA VAL A 53 14.36 30.24 4.67
C VAL A 53 15.13 30.09 3.36
N ILE A 54 14.45 30.25 2.21
CA ILE A 54 15.05 30.16 0.87
C ILE A 54 16.08 31.29 0.69
N ARG A 55 15.69 32.51 1.00
CA ARG A 55 16.55 33.71 0.89
C ARG A 55 17.81 33.59 1.73
N LEU A 56 17.67 33.18 3.00
CA LEU A 56 18.81 33.05 3.92
C LEU A 56 19.74 31.89 3.53
N ASN A 57 19.22 30.78 3.03
CA ASN A 57 20.04 29.70 2.55
C ASN A 57 20.93 30.14 1.39
N SER A 58 20.36 30.79 0.39
CA SER A 58 21.12 31.39 -0.73
C SER A 58 22.17 32.37 -0.25
N ALA A 59 21.81 33.33 0.63
CA ALA A 59 22.70 34.32 1.18
C ALA A 59 23.86 33.73 2.03
N TRP A 60 23.72 32.50 2.50
CA TRP A 60 24.73 31.79 3.31
C TRP A 60 25.47 30.69 2.53
N GLY A 61 25.43 30.70 1.21
CA GLY A 61 26.14 29.77 0.35
C GLY A 61 25.57 28.35 0.40
N ASN A 62 24.24 28.20 0.42
CA ASN A 62 23.49 26.97 0.39
C ASN A 62 23.84 25.96 1.49
N SER A 63 24.26 26.44 2.65
CA SER A 63 24.67 25.60 3.78
C SER A 63 23.52 24.85 4.45
N PHE A 64 22.25 25.11 4.06
CA PHE A 64 21.03 24.50 4.58
C PHE A 64 20.11 24.05 3.44
N GLN A 65 20.68 23.47 2.39
CA GLN A 65 19.97 23.16 1.14
C GLN A 65 18.73 22.28 1.37
N GLU A 66 18.85 21.20 2.15
CA GLU A 66 17.72 20.31 2.46
C GLU A 66 16.53 21.07 3.09
N LEU A 67 16.80 21.96 4.04
CA LEU A 67 15.74 22.74 4.68
C LEU A 67 15.15 23.78 3.72
N SER A 68 15.98 24.35 2.85
CA SER A 68 15.56 25.28 1.80
C SER A 68 14.68 24.59 0.76
N ASP A 69 15.00 23.36 0.36
CA ASP A 69 14.18 22.57 -0.57
C ASP A 69 12.81 22.25 0.02
N LYS A 70 12.76 21.87 1.31
CA LYS A 70 11.50 21.69 2.04
C LYS A 70 10.70 22.99 2.11
N ALA A 71 11.34 24.11 2.41
CA ALA A 71 10.69 25.42 2.45
C ALA A 71 10.15 25.82 1.08
N ASN A 72 10.89 25.59 0.00
CA ASN A 72 10.44 25.86 -1.36
C ASN A 72 9.20 25.04 -1.74
N TYR A 73 9.17 23.77 -1.35
CA TYR A 73 7.98 22.91 -1.53
C TYR A 73 6.75 23.52 -0.84
N PHE A 74 6.85 23.86 0.46
CA PHE A 74 5.73 24.44 1.21
C PHE A 74 5.33 25.82 0.71
N PHE A 75 6.30 26.64 0.33
CA PHE A 75 6.07 27.97 -0.23
C PHE A 75 5.26 27.92 -1.53
N ARG A 76 5.64 27.03 -2.45
CA ARG A 76 4.92 26.80 -3.70
C ARG A 76 3.52 26.26 -3.46
N LYS A 77 3.38 25.34 -2.48
CA LYS A 77 2.09 24.81 -2.06
C LYS A 77 1.18 25.91 -1.49
N GLN A 78 1.71 26.80 -0.66
CA GLN A 78 0.95 27.95 -0.16
C GLN A 78 0.48 28.90 -1.30
N LYS A 79 1.21 28.96 -2.40
CA LYS A 79 0.83 29.72 -3.60
C LYS A 79 -0.18 28.98 -4.50
N GLY A 80 -0.62 27.79 -4.12
CA GLY A 80 -1.56 26.99 -4.91
C GLY A 80 -0.96 26.36 -6.18
N GLU A 81 0.38 26.30 -6.29
CA GLU A 81 1.01 25.66 -7.44
C GLU A 81 0.67 24.16 -7.49
N MET A 82 0.31 23.69 -8.68
CA MET A 82 0.01 22.28 -8.96
C MET A 82 1.28 21.50 -9.31
N ASN A 83 1.26 20.16 -9.12
CA ASN A 83 2.35 19.26 -9.51
C ASN A 83 3.72 19.55 -8.88
N ILE A 84 3.73 19.95 -7.63
CA ILE A 84 4.95 20.10 -6.83
C ILE A 84 5.22 18.85 -6.00
N TYR A 85 6.45 18.35 -6.05
CA TYR A 85 6.85 17.17 -5.29
C TYR A 85 7.58 17.54 -4.02
N HIS A 86 7.28 16.79 -2.95
CA HIS A 86 8.07 16.91 -1.71
C HIS A 86 9.55 16.60 -2.00
N PRO A 87 10.53 17.36 -1.47
CA PRO A 87 11.97 17.16 -1.75
C PRO A 87 12.45 15.72 -1.54
N ARG A 88 11.94 15.04 -0.51
CA ARG A 88 12.26 13.62 -0.27
C ARG A 88 11.82 12.73 -1.45
N ILE A 89 10.66 12.98 -2.03
CA ILE A 89 10.19 12.25 -3.21
C ILE A 89 11.09 12.53 -4.41
N MET A 90 11.50 13.79 -4.63
CA MET A 90 12.44 14.16 -5.68
C MET A 90 13.81 13.47 -5.52
N MET A 91 14.30 13.36 -4.28
CA MET A 91 15.54 12.60 -4.00
C MET A 91 15.38 11.12 -4.35
N ILE A 92 14.28 10.50 -3.96
CA ILE A 92 13.97 9.10 -4.29
C ILE A 92 13.94 8.92 -5.81
N HIS A 93 13.25 9.80 -6.56
CA HIS A 93 13.22 9.73 -8.03
C HIS A 93 14.62 9.85 -8.66
N ARG A 94 15.43 10.79 -8.19
CA ARG A 94 16.79 11.00 -8.71
C ARG A 94 17.74 9.85 -8.41
N SER A 95 17.49 9.08 -7.36
CA SER A 95 18.30 7.92 -7.00
C SER A 95 17.87 6.64 -7.72
N GLN A 96 16.75 6.68 -8.49
CA GLN A 96 16.33 5.50 -9.23
C GLN A 96 17.28 5.22 -10.38
N PRO A 97 17.59 3.94 -10.63
CA PRO A 97 18.34 3.56 -11.80
C PRO A 97 17.54 3.87 -13.07
N VAL A 98 18.24 4.04 -14.16
CA VAL A 98 17.70 4.18 -15.50
C VAL A 98 18.34 3.13 -16.40
N PRO A 99 17.65 2.67 -17.47
CA PRO A 99 18.24 1.71 -18.40
C PRO A 99 19.40 2.33 -19.18
N GLU A 100 20.30 1.48 -19.68
CA GLU A 100 21.39 1.89 -20.59
C GLU A 100 20.85 2.54 -21.86
N LYS A 101 19.76 1.98 -22.40
CA LYS A 101 19.00 2.53 -23.55
C LYS A 101 17.96 3.55 -23.09
N SER A 102 18.41 4.65 -22.49
CA SER A 102 17.53 5.68 -21.92
C SER A 102 16.97 6.70 -22.94
N ASP A 103 17.29 6.58 -24.21
CA ASP A 103 16.82 7.41 -25.32
C ASP A 103 15.46 6.97 -25.89
N ILE A 104 14.92 5.83 -25.45
CA ILE A 104 13.59 5.36 -25.83
C ILE A 104 12.55 6.31 -25.26
N GLN A 105 11.62 6.75 -26.13
CA GLN A 105 10.53 7.61 -25.75
C GLN A 105 9.25 6.80 -25.50
N TRP A 106 8.40 7.33 -24.63
CA TRP A 106 7.07 6.80 -24.39
C TRP A 106 6.27 6.71 -25.70
N ASN A 107 5.71 5.53 -25.97
CA ASN A 107 4.82 5.28 -27.09
C ASN A 107 3.42 4.96 -26.53
N ASP A 108 2.42 5.79 -26.85
CA ASP A 108 1.03 5.62 -26.40
C ASP A 108 0.14 4.91 -27.44
N GLU A 109 0.68 4.61 -28.61
CA GLU A 109 0.02 3.82 -29.66
C GLU A 109 0.36 2.33 -29.56
N ASP A 110 1.62 2.01 -29.24
CA ASP A 110 2.07 0.63 -29.07
C ASP A 110 2.78 0.44 -27.70
N TYR A 111 2.02 0.01 -26.71
CA TYR A 111 2.53 -0.18 -25.34
C TYR A 111 3.60 -1.26 -25.19
N ILE A 112 3.71 -2.19 -26.14
CA ILE A 112 4.72 -3.25 -26.13
C ILE A 112 6.12 -2.65 -26.26
N GLN A 113 6.27 -1.62 -27.10
CA GLN A 113 7.55 -0.94 -27.33
C GLN A 113 8.06 -0.18 -26.10
N ASN A 114 7.22 0.01 -25.09
CA ASN A 114 7.60 0.65 -23.85
C ASN A 114 8.36 -0.30 -22.89
N PHE A 115 8.46 -1.58 -23.22
CA PHE A 115 9.16 -2.56 -22.39
C PHE A 115 10.51 -2.93 -23.02
N ILE A 116 11.55 -2.93 -22.18
CA ILE A 116 12.89 -3.40 -22.55
C ILE A 116 13.45 -4.27 -21.43
N GLN A 117 14.27 -5.25 -21.81
CA GLN A 117 14.99 -6.09 -20.86
C GLN A 117 16.48 -5.85 -20.94
N GLU A 118 17.13 -5.65 -19.79
CA GLU A 118 18.59 -5.57 -19.64
C GLU A 118 19.02 -6.55 -18.54
N GLY A 119 19.61 -7.65 -18.95
CA GLY A 119 19.93 -8.78 -18.06
C GLY A 119 18.67 -9.33 -17.40
N SER A 120 18.64 -9.40 -16.07
CA SER A 120 17.46 -9.82 -15.31
C SER A 120 16.47 -8.69 -15.01
N ARG A 121 16.73 -7.46 -15.45
CA ARG A 121 15.86 -6.33 -15.18
C ARG A 121 14.95 -6.05 -16.37
N LEU A 122 13.64 -6.06 -16.09
CA LEU A 122 12.61 -5.61 -17.01
C LEU A 122 12.28 -4.15 -16.70
N TRP A 123 12.31 -3.30 -17.72
CA TRP A 123 11.96 -1.89 -17.65
C TRP A 123 10.67 -1.62 -18.39
N MET A 124 9.89 -0.66 -17.90
CA MET A 124 8.80 -0.04 -18.63
C MET A 124 8.96 1.48 -18.59
N ILE A 125 9.02 2.10 -19.78
CA ILE A 125 8.93 3.56 -19.86
C ILE A 125 7.48 4.02 -19.64
N HIS A 126 7.32 5.18 -19.08
CA HIS A 126 6.04 5.86 -18.90
C HIS A 126 6.25 7.38 -19.11
N PRO A 127 5.19 8.22 -19.20
CA PRO A 127 5.34 9.65 -19.52
C PRO A 127 6.25 10.47 -18.59
N HIS A 128 6.60 9.92 -17.42
CA HIS A 128 7.40 10.64 -16.41
C HIS A 128 8.77 10.01 -16.14
N GLY A 129 9.13 8.90 -16.83
CA GLY A 129 10.39 8.20 -16.60
C GLY A 129 10.29 6.68 -16.73
N TRP A 130 10.94 5.96 -15.85
CA TRP A 130 11.08 4.51 -15.92
C TRP A 130 10.58 3.84 -14.65
N THR A 131 9.90 2.71 -14.80
CA THR A 131 9.70 1.73 -13.75
C THR A 131 10.36 0.41 -14.12
N HIS A 132 10.68 -0.42 -13.11
CA HIS A 132 11.37 -1.68 -13.36
C HIS A 132 10.97 -2.78 -12.38
N TRP A 133 11.28 -4.02 -12.78
CA TRP A 133 11.18 -5.24 -11.99
C TRP A 133 12.47 -6.03 -12.13
N ASP A 134 13.01 -6.52 -11.01
CA ASP A 134 14.12 -7.45 -11.01
C ASP A 134 13.54 -8.87 -11.16
N MET A 135 13.56 -9.39 -12.39
CA MET A 135 12.96 -10.64 -12.80
C MET A 135 13.84 -11.86 -12.48
N PRO A 136 13.29 -13.10 -12.45
CA PRO A 136 14.11 -14.31 -12.42
C PRO A 136 15.13 -14.33 -13.55
N LYS A 137 16.29 -14.99 -13.34
CA LYS A 137 17.37 -15.01 -14.33
C LYS A 137 16.98 -15.63 -15.67
N GLU A 138 16.06 -16.58 -15.61
CA GLU A 138 15.54 -17.33 -16.75
C GLU A 138 14.40 -16.60 -17.48
N PHE A 139 13.96 -15.45 -16.97
CA PHE A 139 12.90 -14.65 -17.62
C PHE A 139 13.39 -14.04 -18.92
N VAL A 140 12.60 -14.18 -19.98
CA VAL A 140 12.87 -13.61 -21.31
C VAL A 140 11.66 -12.82 -21.79
N LEU A 141 11.83 -11.52 -22.04
CA LEU A 141 10.75 -10.63 -22.43
C LEU A 141 10.06 -11.08 -23.74
N SER A 142 10.83 -11.59 -24.73
CA SER A 142 10.27 -12.05 -26.00
C SER A 142 9.31 -13.24 -25.87
N ASP A 143 9.36 -13.96 -24.75
CA ASP A 143 8.49 -15.11 -24.47
C ASP A 143 7.21 -14.70 -23.74
N THR A 144 7.09 -13.40 -23.38
CA THR A 144 5.91 -12.83 -22.71
C THR A 144 4.89 -12.40 -23.76
N HIS A 145 3.66 -12.91 -23.67
CA HIS A 145 2.60 -12.54 -24.59
C HIS A 145 2.31 -11.03 -24.56
N PRO A 146 2.16 -10.38 -25.71
CA PRO A 146 1.96 -8.93 -25.81
C PRO A 146 0.81 -8.39 -24.96
N ASP A 147 -0.28 -9.12 -24.83
CA ASP A 147 -1.43 -8.71 -24.03
C ASP A 147 -1.15 -8.64 -22.52
N LEU A 148 -0.18 -9.40 -22.02
CA LEU A 148 0.27 -9.29 -20.62
C LEU A 148 1.01 -7.97 -20.40
N LEU A 149 1.79 -7.51 -21.36
CA LEU A 149 2.46 -6.21 -21.33
C LEU A 149 1.44 -5.07 -21.37
N ARG A 150 0.44 -5.18 -22.26
CA ARG A 150 -0.67 -4.21 -22.38
C ARG A 150 -1.48 -4.15 -21.07
N LEU A 151 -1.86 -5.29 -20.49
CA LEU A 151 -2.57 -5.32 -19.22
C LEU A 151 -1.73 -4.73 -18.08
N THR A 152 -0.42 -5.02 -18.06
CA THR A 152 0.49 -4.42 -17.08
C THR A 152 0.53 -2.90 -17.19
N ALA A 153 0.67 -2.35 -18.39
CA ALA A 153 0.62 -0.91 -18.60
C ALA A 153 -0.74 -0.32 -18.16
N GLU A 154 -1.84 -1.00 -18.46
CA GLU A 154 -3.19 -0.58 -18.07
C GLU A 154 -3.37 -0.52 -16.55
N ILE A 155 -3.05 -1.58 -15.81
CA ILE A 155 -3.22 -1.61 -14.34
C ILE A 155 -2.33 -0.58 -13.63
N LEU A 156 -1.19 -0.22 -14.23
CA LEU A 156 -0.26 0.75 -13.66
C LEU A 156 -0.64 2.20 -13.99
N LEU A 157 -1.12 2.48 -15.20
CA LEU A 157 -1.21 3.84 -15.72
C LEU A 157 -2.65 4.32 -15.96
N SER A 158 -3.64 3.44 -16.10
CA SER A 158 -5.02 3.81 -16.44
C SER A 158 -5.71 4.82 -15.50
N PRO A 159 -5.33 4.97 -14.21
CA PRO A 159 -5.89 6.04 -13.40
C PRO A 159 -5.60 7.45 -13.94
N TRP A 160 -4.53 7.62 -14.70
CA TRP A 160 -4.08 8.91 -15.24
C TRP A 160 -4.01 8.95 -16.75
N HIS A 161 -3.74 7.82 -17.41
CA HIS A 161 -3.57 7.69 -18.86
C HIS A 161 -4.60 6.69 -19.40
N LYS A 162 -5.79 7.19 -19.76
CA LYS A 162 -6.90 6.35 -20.25
C LYS A 162 -6.59 5.65 -21.57
N SER A 163 -5.67 6.19 -22.37
CA SER A 163 -5.16 5.57 -23.60
C SER A 163 -4.60 4.16 -23.37
N THR A 164 -4.08 3.88 -22.16
CA THR A 164 -3.58 2.55 -21.80
C THR A 164 -4.65 1.44 -21.77
N ARG A 165 -5.94 1.79 -21.83
CA ARG A 165 -7.06 0.85 -21.99
C ARG A 165 -7.15 0.38 -23.44
N SER A 166 -6.05 -0.15 -23.97
CA SER A 166 -5.92 -0.60 -25.34
C SER A 166 -6.78 -1.83 -25.65
N ASN A 167 -6.98 -2.10 -26.93
CA ASN A 167 -7.57 -3.36 -27.36
C ASN A 167 -6.58 -4.50 -27.05
N LEU A 168 -7.11 -5.53 -26.41
CA LEU A 168 -6.41 -6.80 -26.18
C LEU A 168 -6.77 -7.76 -27.33
N GLU A 169 -5.81 -8.51 -27.80
CA GLU A 169 -6.01 -9.46 -28.92
C GLU A 169 -6.78 -10.69 -28.46
N GLY A 170 -6.58 -11.11 -27.20
CA GLY A 170 -7.29 -12.26 -26.63
C GLY A 170 -6.82 -13.61 -27.17
N THR A 171 -5.57 -13.70 -27.62
CA THR A 171 -4.99 -14.90 -28.24
C THR A 171 -4.21 -15.78 -27.27
N ARG A 172 -3.86 -15.25 -26.08
CA ARG A 172 -3.15 -16.01 -25.05
C ARG A 172 -4.05 -17.11 -24.49
N GLN A 173 -3.53 -18.32 -24.44
CA GLN A 173 -4.21 -19.44 -23.79
C GLN A 173 -4.18 -19.32 -22.28
N LEU A 174 -5.23 -19.83 -21.62
CA LEU A 174 -5.33 -19.85 -20.17
C LEU A 174 -4.27 -20.80 -19.58
N GLY A 175 -3.43 -20.29 -18.68
CA GLY A 175 -2.45 -21.09 -17.96
C GLY A 175 -3.07 -22.07 -16.96
N THR A 176 -2.25 -22.91 -16.35
CA THR A 176 -2.72 -24.00 -15.47
C THR A 176 -2.60 -23.70 -13.99
N LEU A 177 -1.69 -22.83 -13.57
CA LEU A 177 -1.38 -22.57 -12.17
C LEU A 177 -2.11 -21.32 -11.61
N PRO A 178 -2.66 -21.40 -10.40
CA PRO A 178 -3.13 -20.22 -9.69
C PRO A 178 -1.95 -19.49 -9.08
N SER A 179 -2.06 -18.15 -9.00
CA SER A 179 -1.11 -17.32 -8.28
C SER A 179 -1.82 -16.33 -7.36
N LEU A 180 -1.12 -15.80 -6.37
CA LEU A 180 -1.64 -14.83 -5.42
C LEU A 180 -0.68 -13.64 -5.30
N SER A 181 -1.20 -12.42 -5.45
CA SER A 181 -0.49 -11.21 -5.05
C SER A 181 -0.37 -11.18 -3.53
N PHE A 182 0.77 -11.69 -3.04
CA PHE A 182 1.00 -11.99 -1.63
C PHE A 182 1.73 -10.85 -0.94
N SER A 183 1.03 -10.12 -0.08
CA SER A 183 1.60 -8.98 0.66
C SER A 183 2.19 -9.35 2.03
N ALA A 184 2.14 -10.64 2.42
CA ALA A 184 2.47 -11.14 3.75
C ALA A 184 1.65 -10.47 4.90
N GLY A 185 0.54 -9.81 4.57
CA GLY A 185 -0.45 -9.33 5.54
C GLY A 185 -1.51 -10.39 5.83
N THR A 186 -2.35 -10.16 6.85
CA THR A 186 -3.39 -11.11 7.30
C THR A 186 -4.28 -11.60 6.16
N ASP A 187 -4.82 -10.68 5.37
CA ASP A 187 -5.79 -11.00 4.31
C ASP A 187 -5.16 -11.87 3.21
N SER A 188 -3.98 -11.46 2.70
CA SER A 188 -3.27 -12.27 1.70
C SER A 188 -2.77 -13.61 2.27
N THR A 189 -2.49 -13.68 3.58
CA THR A 189 -2.10 -14.93 4.23
C THR A 189 -3.30 -15.87 4.35
N ALA A 190 -4.46 -15.38 4.77
CA ALA A 190 -5.69 -16.18 4.78
C ALA A 190 -6.02 -16.68 3.36
N ALA A 191 -5.91 -15.82 2.33
CA ALA A 191 -6.07 -16.23 0.95
C ALA A 191 -5.10 -17.36 0.56
N ALA A 192 -3.81 -17.24 0.91
CA ALA A 192 -2.81 -18.27 0.60
C ALA A 192 -3.09 -19.64 1.27
N LEU A 193 -3.73 -19.62 2.44
CA LEU A 193 -4.04 -20.82 3.22
C LEU A 193 -5.25 -21.58 2.70
N ILE A 194 -6.19 -20.90 2.04
CA ILE A 194 -7.40 -21.52 1.49
C ILE A 194 -7.31 -21.81 -0.02
N MET A 195 -6.31 -21.25 -0.70
CA MET A 195 -6.08 -21.52 -2.13
C MET A 195 -5.39 -22.87 -2.36
N PRO A 196 -5.49 -23.44 -3.58
CA PRO A 196 -4.85 -24.70 -3.96
C PRO A 196 -3.39 -24.78 -3.52
N GLU A 197 -2.93 -26.00 -3.24
CA GLU A 197 -1.57 -26.22 -2.71
C GLU A 197 -0.49 -25.72 -3.65
N ASN A 198 -0.67 -25.89 -4.97
CA ASN A 198 0.24 -25.46 -6.02
C ASN A 198 0.22 -23.96 -6.33
N THR A 199 -0.47 -23.14 -5.54
CA THR A 199 -0.54 -21.69 -5.73
C THR A 199 0.83 -21.04 -5.59
N ILE A 200 1.16 -20.21 -6.59
CA ILE A 200 2.37 -19.38 -6.59
C ILE A 200 2.11 -18.11 -5.80
N LEU A 201 2.92 -17.85 -4.77
CA LEU A 201 2.84 -16.62 -3.96
C LEU A 201 3.82 -15.58 -4.51
N GLY A 202 3.32 -14.50 -5.11
CA GLY A 202 4.14 -13.39 -5.61
C GLY A 202 4.24 -12.28 -4.59
N TYR A 203 5.42 -12.06 -4.01
CA TYR A 203 5.69 -10.97 -3.10
C TYR A 203 6.35 -9.81 -3.83
N HIS A 204 5.78 -8.61 -3.73
CA HIS A 204 6.35 -7.38 -4.25
C HIS A 204 7.23 -6.70 -3.20
N ARG A 205 8.49 -6.47 -3.52
CA ARG A 205 9.45 -5.78 -2.66
C ARG A 205 9.80 -4.41 -3.22
N ARG A 206 9.66 -3.37 -2.42
CA ARG A 206 10.15 -2.03 -2.78
C ARG A 206 11.66 -2.00 -2.77
N ASN A 207 12.28 -1.52 -3.83
CA ASN A 207 13.73 -1.39 -3.97
C ASN A 207 14.22 0.07 -3.85
N PHE A 208 13.47 0.90 -3.16
CA PHE A 208 13.81 2.29 -2.89
C PHE A 208 13.60 2.63 -1.41
N GLU A 209 14.25 3.69 -0.94
CA GLU A 209 14.13 4.14 0.45
C GLU A 209 12.68 4.48 0.80
N CYS A 210 12.11 3.80 1.78
CA CYS A 210 10.75 4.03 2.27
C CYS A 210 10.65 3.73 3.78
N SER A 211 9.48 4.00 4.37
CA SER A 211 9.22 3.74 5.79
C SER A 211 8.81 2.30 6.09
N LEU A 212 8.77 1.43 5.08
CA LEU A 212 8.43 0.03 5.26
C LEU A 212 9.70 -0.79 5.51
N ASP A 213 9.62 -1.69 6.48
CA ASP A 213 10.65 -2.67 6.77
C ASP A 213 10.18 -4.05 6.30
N HIS A 214 10.71 -4.49 5.17
CA HIS A 214 10.33 -5.78 4.57
C HIS A 214 10.77 -6.99 5.42
N ARG A 215 11.71 -6.83 6.37
CA ARG A 215 12.07 -7.88 7.32
C ARG A 215 10.86 -8.36 8.14
N ASN A 216 9.87 -7.49 8.37
CA ASN A 216 8.60 -7.87 9.00
C ASN A 216 7.82 -8.94 8.23
N ALA A 217 8.02 -9.04 6.91
CA ALA A 217 7.43 -10.06 6.07
C ALA A 217 8.31 -11.31 5.94
N ASP A 218 9.63 -11.16 6.03
CA ASP A 218 10.59 -12.21 5.69
C ASP A 218 10.37 -13.51 6.49
N ARG A 219 10.03 -13.42 7.80
CA ARG A 219 9.71 -14.61 8.60
C ARG A 219 8.54 -15.41 8.04
N LEU A 220 7.51 -14.72 7.57
CA LEU A 220 6.35 -15.38 6.99
C LEU A 220 6.69 -15.95 5.61
N LEU A 221 7.42 -15.21 4.78
CA LEU A 221 7.87 -15.69 3.48
C LEU A 221 8.69 -16.99 3.60
N GLU A 222 9.64 -17.04 4.54
CA GLU A 222 10.43 -18.23 4.84
C GLU A 222 9.56 -19.40 5.36
N PHE A 223 8.61 -19.10 6.25
CA PHE A 223 7.68 -20.12 6.72
C PHE A 223 6.78 -20.66 5.60
N MET A 224 6.31 -19.80 4.68
CA MET A 224 5.52 -20.25 3.53
C MET A 224 6.36 -21.14 2.58
N ARG A 225 7.64 -20.81 2.36
CA ARG A 225 8.56 -21.61 1.54
C ARG A 225 8.86 -22.99 2.16
N HIS A 226 9.29 -23.00 3.41
CA HIS A 226 9.85 -24.19 4.05
C HIS A 226 8.86 -24.93 4.92
N GLY A 227 7.97 -24.24 5.63
CA GLY A 227 6.98 -24.85 6.52
C GLY A 227 5.71 -25.27 5.79
N LYS A 228 5.24 -24.49 4.82
CA LYS A 228 4.05 -24.78 4.01
C LYS A 228 4.40 -25.24 2.59
N GLN A 229 5.67 -25.35 2.23
CA GLN A 229 6.19 -25.80 0.93
C GLN A 229 5.57 -25.06 -0.29
N LYS A 230 5.13 -23.81 -0.07
CA LYS A 230 4.58 -22.96 -1.13
C LYS A 230 5.70 -22.39 -2.00
N ARG A 231 5.45 -22.28 -3.30
CA ARG A 231 6.34 -21.58 -4.21
C ARG A 231 6.20 -20.08 -4.00
N VAL A 232 7.22 -19.44 -3.42
CA VAL A 232 7.24 -18.00 -3.15
C VAL A 232 8.23 -17.30 -4.08
N ILE A 233 7.74 -16.36 -4.88
CA ILE A 233 8.51 -15.50 -5.78
C ILE A 233 8.60 -14.12 -5.13
N ASP A 234 9.81 -13.60 -4.99
CA ASP A 234 10.09 -12.27 -4.40
C ASP A 234 10.65 -11.37 -5.51
N ILE A 235 9.90 -10.36 -5.92
CA ILE A 235 10.24 -9.46 -7.02
C ILE A 235 10.39 -8.02 -6.53
N SER A 236 11.58 -7.48 -6.69
CA SER A 236 11.87 -6.07 -6.40
C SER A 236 11.38 -5.16 -7.53
N SER A 237 10.76 -4.04 -7.18
CA SER A 237 10.27 -3.05 -8.15
C SER A 237 10.11 -1.67 -7.52
N ASN A 238 10.13 -0.64 -8.39
CA ASN A 238 9.85 0.75 -8.00
C ASN A 238 8.49 1.27 -8.51
N HIS A 239 7.62 0.43 -9.07
CA HIS A 239 6.38 0.88 -9.73
C HIS A 239 5.43 1.67 -8.82
N GLU A 240 5.52 1.53 -7.49
CA GLU A 240 4.72 2.32 -6.57
C GLU A 240 5.09 3.82 -6.56
N LEU A 241 6.24 4.20 -7.13
CA LEU A 241 6.62 5.60 -7.32
C LEU A 241 5.78 6.29 -8.41
N LEU A 242 5.12 5.54 -9.31
CA LEU A 242 4.24 6.10 -10.35
C LEU A 242 3.21 7.07 -9.79
N ARG A 243 2.61 6.74 -8.64
CA ARG A 243 1.62 7.63 -8.00
C ARG A 243 2.16 9.00 -7.63
N THR A 244 3.43 9.06 -7.29
CA THR A 244 4.04 10.29 -6.80
C THR A 244 4.17 11.33 -7.90
N TYR A 245 4.29 10.92 -9.16
CA TYR A 245 4.23 11.84 -10.32
C TYR A 245 2.88 12.53 -10.48
N HIS A 246 1.83 12.00 -9.88
CA HIS A 246 0.48 12.54 -9.88
C HIS A 246 0.08 13.13 -8.51
N SER A 247 1.06 13.62 -7.74
CA SER A 247 0.86 14.24 -6.41
C SER A 247 0.12 13.35 -5.40
N LYS A 248 0.28 12.03 -5.54
CA LYS A 248 -0.24 11.04 -4.59
C LYS A 248 0.89 10.45 -3.74
N PRO A 249 0.60 9.96 -2.52
CA PRO A 249 1.59 9.24 -1.73
C PRO A 249 2.12 8.01 -2.45
N ILE A 250 3.34 7.54 -2.08
CA ILE A 250 3.87 6.25 -2.53
C ILE A 250 2.84 5.14 -2.27
N GLY A 251 2.63 4.26 -3.22
CA GLY A 251 1.69 3.14 -3.13
C GLY A 251 1.22 2.66 -4.48
N PHE A 252 0.38 1.65 -4.50
CA PHE A 252 -0.16 1.05 -5.70
C PHE A 252 -1.05 2.03 -6.48
N SER A 253 -0.88 2.09 -7.79
CA SER A 253 -1.62 3.00 -8.68
C SER A 253 -3.08 2.59 -8.86
N SER A 254 -3.34 1.27 -8.88
CA SER A 254 -4.67 0.66 -8.87
C SER A 254 -4.69 -0.53 -7.93
N ASP A 255 -5.87 -1.10 -7.65
CA ASP A 255 -6.01 -2.25 -6.76
C ASP A 255 -5.26 -3.49 -7.28
N PHE A 256 -5.10 -3.61 -8.60
CA PHE A 256 -4.42 -4.74 -9.23
C PHE A 256 -2.95 -4.50 -9.55
N SER A 257 -2.45 -3.28 -9.41
CA SER A 257 -1.04 -2.97 -9.72
C SER A 257 -0.04 -3.69 -8.80
N CYS A 258 -0.49 -4.14 -7.64
CA CYS A 258 0.31 -5.00 -6.74
C CYS A 258 0.68 -6.35 -7.35
N ALA A 259 -0.02 -6.81 -8.40
CA ALA A 259 0.23 -8.05 -9.11
C ALA A 259 0.97 -7.88 -10.44
N SER A 260 1.47 -6.69 -10.77
CA SER A 260 2.14 -6.43 -12.05
C SER A 260 3.24 -7.44 -12.38
N HIS A 261 4.02 -7.85 -11.38
CA HIS A 261 5.06 -8.86 -11.53
C HIS A 261 4.51 -10.27 -11.86
N LEU A 262 3.34 -10.65 -11.32
CA LEU A 262 2.70 -11.94 -11.63
C LEU A 262 2.11 -11.96 -13.04
N ILE A 263 1.56 -10.82 -13.50
CA ILE A 263 1.07 -10.68 -14.88
C ILE A 263 2.25 -10.83 -15.84
N LEU A 264 3.36 -10.15 -15.61
CA LEU A 264 4.57 -10.22 -16.43
C LEU A 264 5.22 -11.61 -16.44
N LEU A 265 5.07 -12.37 -15.36
CA LEU A 265 5.61 -13.71 -15.21
C LEU A 265 4.61 -14.82 -15.61
N ALA A 266 3.44 -14.46 -16.16
CA ALA A 266 2.37 -15.42 -16.36
C ALA A 266 2.75 -16.52 -17.38
N ASP A 267 3.46 -16.21 -18.44
CA ASP A 267 3.95 -17.22 -19.39
C ASP A 267 5.13 -18.02 -18.85
N HIS A 268 6.02 -17.35 -18.12
CA HIS A 268 7.20 -17.97 -17.52
C HIS A 268 6.83 -19.07 -16.49
N PHE A 269 5.70 -18.92 -15.80
CA PHE A 269 5.24 -19.87 -14.78
C PHE A 269 3.93 -20.57 -15.10
N ASP A 270 3.43 -20.46 -16.32
CA ASP A 270 2.13 -21.02 -16.73
C ASP A 270 0.97 -20.59 -15.81
N ILE A 271 0.95 -19.30 -15.43
CA ILE A 271 -0.10 -18.75 -14.57
C ILE A 271 -1.41 -18.60 -15.38
N GLY A 272 -2.49 -19.19 -14.85
CA GLY A 272 -3.84 -19.09 -15.42
C GLY A 272 -4.82 -18.32 -14.55
N ALA A 273 -4.46 -18.00 -13.29
CA ALA A 273 -5.28 -17.16 -12.42
C ALA A 273 -4.40 -16.27 -11.54
N ILE A 274 -4.86 -15.03 -11.31
CA ILE A 274 -4.22 -14.13 -10.34
C ILE A 274 -5.21 -13.79 -9.24
N ALA A 275 -4.86 -14.19 -8.02
CA ALA A 275 -5.67 -13.97 -6.86
C ALA A 275 -5.23 -12.69 -6.09
N PHE A 276 -6.20 -12.11 -5.41
CA PHE A 276 -6.03 -10.95 -4.54
C PHE A 276 -6.67 -11.20 -3.18
N GLY A 277 -5.96 -10.90 -2.12
CA GLY A 277 -6.46 -10.96 -0.75
C GLY A 277 -7.38 -9.77 -0.44
N THR A 278 -8.45 -9.61 -1.21
CA THR A 278 -9.42 -8.51 -1.06
C THR A 278 -10.61 -9.00 -0.24
N PRO A 279 -10.79 -8.50 1.00
CA PRO A 279 -11.84 -8.96 1.90
C PRO A 279 -13.20 -8.36 1.54
N LEU A 280 -14.24 -8.87 2.20
CA LEU A 280 -15.64 -8.46 2.11
C LEU A 280 -15.84 -6.94 2.29
N ASP A 281 -15.04 -6.32 3.16
CA ASP A 281 -15.05 -4.87 3.40
C ASP A 281 -14.84 -4.02 2.12
N ASN A 282 -14.14 -4.56 1.14
CA ASN A 282 -13.79 -3.87 -0.11
C ASN A 282 -14.52 -4.43 -1.34
N THR A 283 -15.22 -5.54 -1.20
CA THR A 283 -16.01 -6.17 -2.26
C THR A 283 -17.50 -5.87 -2.07
N TRP A 284 -18.17 -6.62 -1.25
CA TRP A 284 -19.61 -6.51 -0.99
C TRP A 284 -19.99 -5.28 -0.15
N LEU A 285 -19.01 -4.63 0.49
CA LEU A 285 -19.25 -3.38 1.20
C LEU A 285 -18.55 -2.20 0.52
N ILE A 286 -19.22 -1.06 0.50
CA ILE A 286 -18.64 0.21 0.11
C ILE A 286 -17.86 0.76 1.32
N LYS A 287 -16.52 0.63 1.30
CA LYS A 287 -15.64 1.09 2.38
C LYS A 287 -15.99 0.51 3.76
N GLY A 288 -16.45 -0.72 3.80
CA GLY A 288 -16.84 -1.40 5.01
C GLY A 288 -18.09 -0.79 5.69
N ARG A 289 -19.00 -0.16 4.96
CA ARG A 289 -20.14 0.58 5.54
C ARG A 289 -21.51 0.17 5.03
N THR A 290 -21.68 0.13 3.74
CA THR A 290 -22.98 -0.07 3.10
C THR A 290 -22.88 -1.24 2.15
N PHE A 291 -23.82 -2.14 2.21
CA PHE A 291 -23.90 -3.28 1.29
C PHE A 291 -24.07 -2.82 -0.16
N ARG A 292 -23.46 -3.56 -1.06
CA ARG A 292 -23.68 -3.47 -2.51
C ARG A 292 -23.65 -4.83 -3.15
N GLU A 293 -24.40 -5.00 -4.21
CA GLU A 293 -24.27 -6.20 -5.05
C GLU A 293 -22.97 -6.11 -5.87
N PHE A 294 -21.95 -6.83 -5.44
CA PHE A 294 -20.60 -6.70 -6.02
C PHE A 294 -20.53 -7.22 -7.46
N THR A 295 -21.29 -8.29 -7.78
CA THR A 295 -21.34 -8.90 -9.11
C THR A 295 -21.89 -7.96 -10.18
N GLU A 296 -22.73 -7.00 -9.79
CA GLU A 296 -23.33 -6.02 -10.69
C GLU A 296 -22.45 -4.79 -10.91
N THR A 297 -21.34 -4.67 -10.16
CA THR A 297 -20.48 -3.49 -10.28
C THR A 297 -19.75 -3.48 -11.62
N GLN A 298 -19.78 -2.32 -12.29
CA GLN A 298 -19.01 -2.10 -13.53
C GLN A 298 -17.51 -2.38 -13.31
N TYR A 299 -17.01 -2.10 -12.10
CA TYR A 299 -15.62 -2.33 -11.73
C TYR A 299 -15.25 -3.82 -11.80
N PHE A 300 -16.03 -4.69 -11.16
CA PHE A 300 -15.79 -6.13 -11.14
C PHE A 300 -15.89 -6.73 -12.55
N ASN A 301 -16.97 -6.40 -13.26
CA ASN A 301 -17.21 -6.91 -14.61
C ASN A 301 -16.12 -6.49 -15.60
N TYR A 302 -15.72 -5.22 -15.56
CA TYR A 302 -14.64 -4.70 -16.40
C TYR A 302 -13.32 -5.45 -16.19
N TRP A 303 -12.88 -5.58 -14.95
CA TRP A 303 -11.59 -6.21 -14.69
C TRP A 303 -11.61 -7.73 -14.89
N THR A 304 -12.71 -8.40 -14.56
CA THR A 304 -12.89 -9.83 -14.86
C THR A 304 -12.76 -10.09 -16.37
N GLU A 305 -13.41 -9.27 -17.20
CA GLU A 305 -13.28 -9.37 -18.66
C GLU A 305 -11.84 -9.09 -19.13
N ARG A 306 -11.19 -8.07 -18.58
CA ARG A 306 -9.82 -7.71 -18.97
C ARG A 306 -8.82 -8.81 -18.64
N PHE A 307 -8.89 -9.38 -17.44
CA PHE A 307 -8.03 -10.50 -17.06
C PHE A 307 -8.30 -11.73 -17.93
N LEU A 308 -9.56 -12.08 -18.13
CA LEU A 308 -9.93 -13.24 -18.94
C LEU A 308 -9.44 -13.09 -20.38
N LYS A 309 -9.52 -11.92 -20.96
CA LYS A 309 -9.04 -11.63 -22.31
C LYS A 309 -7.55 -11.86 -22.52
N VAL A 310 -6.76 -11.75 -21.46
CA VAL A 310 -5.32 -12.05 -21.52
C VAL A 310 -5.00 -13.48 -21.05
N GLY A 311 -5.99 -14.37 -21.00
CA GLY A 311 -5.82 -15.75 -20.56
C GLY A 311 -5.45 -15.87 -19.06
N LEU A 312 -6.05 -15.01 -18.23
CA LEU A 312 -5.93 -15.02 -16.77
C LEU A 312 -7.34 -14.96 -16.16
N GLU A 313 -7.60 -15.72 -15.11
CA GLU A 313 -8.79 -15.58 -14.30
C GLU A 313 -8.53 -14.59 -13.14
N LEU A 314 -9.42 -13.62 -12.95
CA LEU A 314 -9.40 -12.78 -11.75
C LEU A 314 -10.00 -13.57 -10.59
N LEU A 315 -9.21 -13.78 -9.53
CA LEU A 315 -9.60 -14.64 -8.42
C LEU A 315 -9.63 -13.83 -7.11
N LEU A 316 -10.78 -13.80 -6.44
CA LEU A 316 -10.99 -13.10 -5.17
C LEU A 316 -11.38 -14.10 -4.07
N PRO A 317 -10.44 -14.93 -3.58
CA PRO A 317 -10.76 -16.10 -2.76
C PRO A 317 -11.35 -15.74 -1.39
N ILE A 318 -11.07 -14.56 -0.87
CA ILE A 318 -11.58 -14.10 0.42
C ILE A 318 -12.63 -12.98 0.31
N ALA A 319 -13.23 -12.78 -0.87
CA ALA A 319 -14.23 -11.73 -1.07
C ALA A 319 -15.46 -11.87 -0.16
N GLY A 320 -15.79 -13.08 0.27
CA GLY A 320 -16.85 -13.36 1.23
C GLY A 320 -16.40 -13.38 2.69
N LEU A 321 -15.16 -13.03 2.98
CA LEU A 321 -14.57 -13.01 4.32
C LEU A 321 -14.25 -11.58 4.76
N SER A 322 -14.58 -11.25 5.98
CA SER A 322 -14.12 -10.00 6.61
C SER A 322 -12.63 -10.09 6.99
N GLU A 323 -12.02 -8.95 7.37
CA GLU A 323 -10.69 -8.97 7.96
C GLU A 323 -10.64 -9.80 9.26
N ALA A 324 -11.75 -9.86 10.04
CA ALA A 324 -11.87 -10.72 11.22
C ALA A 324 -11.90 -12.22 10.85
N GLY A 325 -12.64 -12.60 9.83
CA GLY A 325 -12.64 -13.97 9.29
C GLY A 325 -11.26 -14.37 8.79
N ALA A 326 -10.55 -13.50 8.10
CA ALA A 326 -9.18 -13.72 7.67
C ALA A 326 -8.21 -13.94 8.86
N MET A 327 -8.35 -13.18 9.94
CA MET A 327 -7.59 -13.39 11.18
C MET A 327 -7.88 -14.76 11.78
N LYS A 328 -9.14 -15.19 11.78
CA LYS A 328 -9.55 -16.48 12.33
C LYS A 328 -8.95 -17.68 11.57
N ILE A 329 -8.88 -17.60 10.24
CA ILE A 329 -8.17 -18.62 9.43
C ILE A 329 -6.71 -18.68 9.81
N CYS A 330 -6.03 -17.52 9.93
CA CYS A 330 -4.61 -17.47 10.32
C CYS A 330 -4.38 -18.04 11.74
N GLU A 331 -5.31 -17.82 12.66
CA GLU A 331 -5.27 -18.39 14.01
C GLU A 331 -5.43 -19.92 13.98
N ASN A 332 -6.45 -20.44 13.30
CA ASN A 332 -6.73 -21.87 13.17
C ASN A 332 -5.53 -22.61 12.56
N GLU A 333 -4.87 -22.04 11.57
CA GLU A 333 -3.67 -22.53 10.92
C GLU A 333 -2.37 -22.32 11.72
N ARG A 334 -2.46 -21.75 12.93
CA ARG A 334 -1.35 -21.49 13.84
C ARG A 334 -0.20 -20.71 13.24
N ILE A 335 -0.50 -19.83 12.26
CA ILE A 335 0.52 -19.06 11.54
C ILE A 335 0.84 -17.72 12.22
N LEU A 336 0.09 -17.34 13.25
CA LEU A 336 0.25 -16.06 13.96
C LEU A 336 1.68 -15.74 14.40
N PRO A 337 2.53 -16.69 14.85
CA PRO A 337 3.90 -16.40 15.25
C PRO A 337 4.78 -15.81 14.11
N TYR A 338 4.42 -16.08 12.86
CA TYR A 338 5.16 -15.63 11.68
C TYR A 338 4.52 -14.40 11.02
N LEU A 339 3.23 -14.15 11.28
CA LEU A 339 2.43 -13.13 10.64
C LEU A 339 2.67 -11.76 11.28
N ASN A 340 3.04 -10.77 10.48
CA ASN A 340 3.12 -9.38 10.91
C ASN A 340 2.56 -8.45 9.83
N SER A 341 1.30 -8.02 10.00
CA SER A 341 0.61 -7.17 9.02
C SER A 341 1.15 -5.74 8.93
N CYS A 342 1.95 -5.30 9.90
CA CYS A 342 2.52 -3.97 9.91
C CYS A 342 3.97 -3.96 9.45
N LEU A 343 4.22 -3.45 8.25
CA LEU A 343 5.58 -3.29 7.71
C LEU A 343 6.33 -2.05 8.24
N ARG A 344 5.78 -1.30 9.21
CA ARG A 344 6.46 -0.14 9.84
C ARG A 344 7.16 -0.49 11.14
N GLY A 345 7.31 -1.75 11.45
CA GLY A 345 7.94 -2.23 12.67
C GLY A 345 9.47 -2.26 12.57
N ASP A 346 10.06 -3.11 13.39
CA ASP A 346 11.51 -3.24 13.57
C ASP A 346 12.11 -4.52 12.97
N GLY A 347 11.35 -5.26 12.19
CA GLY A 347 11.70 -6.58 11.64
C GLY A 347 11.26 -7.75 12.51
N THR A 348 10.80 -7.51 13.74
CA THR A 348 10.32 -8.54 14.68
C THR A 348 8.87 -8.33 15.09
N SER A 349 8.43 -7.08 15.22
CA SER A 349 7.09 -6.69 15.65
C SER A 349 6.53 -5.56 14.79
N GLY A 350 5.21 -5.36 14.83
CA GLY A 350 4.56 -4.19 14.27
C GLY A 350 4.88 -2.93 15.08
N CYS A 351 4.68 -1.75 14.47
CA CYS A 351 5.01 -0.48 15.14
C CYS A 351 4.15 -0.17 16.39
N GLY A 352 3.01 -0.85 16.58
CA GLY A 352 2.07 -0.62 17.69
C GLY A 352 1.33 0.73 17.66
N LYS A 353 1.56 1.59 16.67
CA LYS A 353 1.10 2.99 16.66
C LYS A 353 0.25 3.36 15.44
N CYS A 354 0.04 2.44 14.50
CA CYS A 354 -0.75 2.71 13.30
C CYS A 354 -2.12 2.03 13.34
N TRP A 355 -3.05 2.52 12.51
CA TRP A 355 -4.39 1.96 12.41
C TRP A 355 -4.42 0.46 12.06
N LYS A 356 -3.42 -0.08 11.32
CA LYS A 356 -3.30 -1.53 11.08
C LYS A 356 -2.96 -2.31 12.36
N CYS A 357 -2.14 -1.74 13.25
CA CYS A 357 -1.87 -2.36 14.54
C CYS A 357 -3.11 -2.37 15.42
N PHE A 358 -3.91 -1.31 15.43
CA PHE A 358 -5.20 -1.28 16.11
C PHE A 358 -6.16 -2.34 15.55
N LEU A 359 -6.46 -2.32 14.23
CA LEU A 359 -7.48 -3.18 13.62
C LEU A 359 -7.10 -4.67 13.56
N LYS A 360 -5.82 -5.00 13.47
CA LYS A 360 -5.34 -6.38 13.24
C LYS A 360 -4.55 -6.93 14.42
N ASN A 361 -3.59 -6.19 14.96
CA ASN A 361 -2.80 -6.68 16.10
C ASN A 361 -3.57 -6.66 17.41
N GLY A 362 -4.43 -5.65 17.64
CA GLY A 362 -5.25 -5.56 18.84
C GLY A 362 -6.10 -6.81 19.08
N PRO A 363 -6.99 -7.19 18.15
CA PRO A 363 -7.81 -8.41 18.30
C PRO A 363 -7.01 -9.70 18.42
N LEU A 364 -5.77 -9.73 17.91
CA LEU A 364 -4.85 -10.85 18.06
C LEU A 364 -4.06 -10.81 19.38
N GLY A 365 -4.43 -9.95 20.34
CA GLY A 365 -3.79 -9.84 21.65
C GLY A 365 -2.38 -9.25 21.61
N ARG A 366 -1.99 -8.55 20.54
CA ARG A 366 -0.67 -7.95 20.38
C ARG A 366 -0.65 -6.50 20.86
N PRO A 367 0.48 -6.03 21.42
CA PRO A 367 0.57 -4.67 21.95
C PRO A 367 0.31 -3.59 20.88
N PHE A 368 -0.46 -2.57 21.25
CA PHE A 368 -0.63 -1.32 20.51
C PHE A 368 -0.91 -0.18 21.50
N ASP A 369 -0.65 1.04 21.08
CA ASP A 369 -0.89 2.26 21.86
C ASP A 369 -2.14 2.97 21.32
N ILE A 370 -3.27 2.84 22.03
CA ILE A 370 -4.54 3.47 21.64
C ILE A 370 -4.41 5.00 21.54
N ASN A 371 -3.52 5.62 22.35
CA ASN A 371 -3.32 7.05 22.38
C ASN A 371 -2.35 7.55 21.29
N ALA A 372 -1.82 6.67 20.44
CA ALA A 372 -0.96 7.08 19.34
C ALA A 372 -1.71 8.00 18.35
N ASP A 373 -1.07 9.08 17.92
CA ASP A 373 -1.65 10.12 17.06
C ASP A 373 -2.34 9.53 15.80
N GLU A 374 -1.76 8.50 15.18
CA GLU A 374 -2.32 7.89 13.98
C GLU A 374 -3.60 7.09 14.27
N ILE A 375 -3.67 6.42 15.43
CA ILE A 375 -4.86 5.67 15.85
C ILE A 375 -5.96 6.65 16.26
N GLN A 376 -5.63 7.66 17.06
CA GLN A 376 -6.61 8.69 17.43
C GLN A 376 -7.15 9.46 16.21
N ALA A 377 -6.27 9.83 15.27
CA ALA A 377 -6.69 10.46 14.02
C ALA A 377 -7.56 9.52 13.15
N PHE A 378 -7.35 8.20 13.21
CA PHE A 378 -8.20 7.22 12.54
C PHE A 378 -9.59 7.16 13.20
N LEU A 379 -9.66 7.05 14.52
CA LEU A 379 -10.90 6.95 15.28
C LEU A 379 -11.77 8.21 15.22
N GLN A 380 -11.15 9.38 15.06
CA GLN A 380 -11.83 10.67 14.91
C GLN A 380 -12.36 10.95 13.50
N ARG A 381 -11.98 10.16 12.50
CA ARG A 381 -12.48 10.38 11.12
C ARG A 381 -13.96 10.06 11.01
N ARG A 382 -14.70 10.94 10.29
CA ARG A 382 -16.09 10.68 9.92
C ARG A 382 -16.23 10.82 8.39
N PRO A 383 -16.84 9.85 7.75
CA PRO A 383 -17.20 8.54 8.28
C PRO A 383 -15.96 7.74 8.68
N LEU A 384 -16.13 6.86 9.68
CA LEU A 384 -15.04 6.00 10.18
C LEU A 384 -14.53 5.09 9.05
N PRO A 385 -13.22 5.05 8.75
CA PRO A 385 -12.72 4.18 7.71
C PRO A 385 -12.88 2.70 8.08
N THR A 386 -13.16 1.83 7.09
CA THR A 386 -13.41 0.39 7.31
C THR A 386 -14.37 0.16 8.48
N THR A 387 -15.54 0.81 8.42
CA THR A 387 -16.42 1.02 9.57
C THR A 387 -16.76 -0.27 10.31
N THR A 388 -17.25 -1.31 9.62
CA THR A 388 -17.65 -2.57 10.28
C THR A 388 -16.49 -3.24 11.00
N GLN A 389 -15.32 -3.33 10.35
CA GLN A 389 -14.11 -3.87 10.98
C GLN A 389 -13.68 -3.04 12.19
N ALA A 390 -13.77 -1.71 12.11
CA ALA A 390 -13.40 -0.83 13.21
C ALA A 390 -14.35 -0.95 14.41
N LEU A 391 -15.68 -1.01 14.17
CA LEU A 391 -16.69 -1.21 15.22
C LEU A 391 -16.52 -2.58 15.89
N TRP A 392 -16.37 -3.64 15.09
CA TRP A 392 -16.07 -4.97 15.60
C TRP A 392 -14.80 -4.98 16.46
N THR A 393 -13.72 -4.34 16.00
CA THR A 393 -12.45 -4.24 16.75
C THR A 393 -12.67 -3.53 18.10
N LEU A 394 -13.41 -2.42 18.12
CA LEU A 394 -13.71 -1.69 19.35
C LEU A 394 -14.47 -2.55 20.36
N GLN A 395 -15.47 -3.33 19.91
CA GLN A 395 -16.18 -4.28 20.78
C GLN A 395 -15.25 -5.38 21.32
N GLN A 396 -14.44 -6.00 20.43
CA GLN A 396 -13.52 -7.06 20.86
C GLN A 396 -12.51 -6.59 21.90
N LEU A 397 -12.13 -5.34 21.87
CA LEU A 397 -11.14 -4.72 22.75
C LEU A 397 -11.77 -3.97 23.94
N GLN A 398 -13.11 -3.89 24.02
CA GLN A 398 -13.85 -3.13 25.04
C GLN A 398 -13.44 -1.65 25.07
N LEU A 399 -13.32 -1.04 23.88
CA LEU A 399 -12.87 0.35 23.68
C LEU A 399 -13.97 1.25 23.11
N GLU A 400 -15.24 0.93 23.35
CA GLU A 400 -16.41 1.69 22.86
C GLU A 400 -16.41 3.13 23.36
N SER A 401 -15.82 3.37 24.52
CA SER A 401 -15.68 4.72 25.12
C SER A 401 -14.79 5.67 24.30
N GLU A 402 -13.92 5.15 23.42
CA GLU A 402 -13.06 5.96 22.55
C GLU A 402 -13.84 6.69 21.44
N VAL A 403 -15.05 6.23 21.16
CA VAL A 403 -15.90 6.77 20.08
C VAL A 403 -17.36 6.93 20.55
N PRO A 404 -17.63 7.78 21.55
CA PRO A 404 -18.94 7.90 22.18
C PRO A 404 -20.06 8.33 21.21
N ASP A 405 -19.72 9.03 20.15
CA ASP A 405 -20.64 9.45 19.08
C ASP A 405 -21.10 8.30 18.18
N LEU A 406 -20.42 7.15 18.21
CA LEU A 406 -20.78 5.93 17.47
C LEU A 406 -21.48 4.88 18.34
N LYS A 407 -21.85 5.21 19.58
CA LYS A 407 -22.44 4.26 20.54
C LYS A 407 -23.62 3.50 19.95
N GLN A 408 -24.55 4.20 19.28
CA GLN A 408 -25.71 3.56 18.65
C GLN A 408 -25.37 2.47 17.62
N HIS A 409 -24.19 2.54 16.99
CA HIS A 409 -23.71 1.53 16.06
C HIS A 409 -22.96 0.41 16.77
N LEU A 410 -22.40 0.68 17.95
CA LEU A 410 -21.71 -0.29 18.80
C LEU A 410 -22.68 -1.16 19.61
N ASP A 411 -23.94 -0.77 19.75
CA ASP A 411 -24.99 -1.58 20.38
C ASP A 411 -25.46 -2.75 19.48
N GLN A 412 -24.96 -2.86 18.24
CA GLN A 412 -25.26 -3.96 17.32
C GLN A 412 -24.38 -5.20 17.60
N ASP A 413 -24.91 -6.37 17.32
CA ASP A 413 -24.15 -7.62 17.37
C ASP A 413 -23.29 -7.78 16.12
N PHE A 414 -21.97 -7.90 16.28
CA PHE A 414 -20.99 -8.19 15.23
C PHE A 414 -20.39 -9.61 15.36
N SER A 415 -20.98 -10.52 16.13
CA SER A 415 -20.49 -11.90 16.27
C SER A 415 -20.37 -12.63 14.91
N TRP A 416 -21.28 -12.32 13.99
CA TRP A 416 -21.30 -12.85 12.62
C TRP A 416 -20.14 -12.37 11.75
N TRP A 417 -19.40 -11.33 12.17
CA TRP A 417 -18.33 -10.73 11.37
C TRP A 417 -17.15 -11.69 11.12
N THR A 418 -16.99 -12.76 11.91
CA THR A 418 -16.02 -13.81 11.70
C THR A 418 -16.52 -14.93 10.79
N SER A 419 -17.79 -14.92 10.35
CA SER A 419 -18.38 -15.93 9.46
C SER A 419 -18.18 -15.56 8.00
N TYR A 420 -18.27 -16.53 7.10
CA TYR A 420 -18.20 -16.25 5.66
C TYR A 420 -19.60 -15.97 5.07
N TYR A 421 -19.63 -15.11 4.03
CA TYR A 421 -20.81 -14.73 3.27
C TYR A 421 -21.00 -15.68 2.07
N PRO A 422 -22.00 -16.61 2.09
CA PRO A 422 -22.13 -17.66 1.10
C PRO A 422 -22.28 -17.21 -0.35
N PRO A 423 -23.02 -16.13 -0.68
CA PRO A 423 -23.13 -15.69 -2.07
C PRO A 423 -21.81 -15.33 -2.74
N ALA A 424 -20.76 -15.03 -1.98
CA ALA A 424 -19.44 -14.77 -2.55
C ALA A 424 -18.78 -15.98 -3.23
N LYS A 425 -19.33 -17.19 -3.07
CA LYS A 425 -18.90 -18.37 -3.82
C LYS A 425 -19.03 -18.16 -5.34
N GLU A 426 -20.03 -17.41 -5.77
CA GLU A 426 -20.37 -17.26 -7.19
C GLU A 426 -19.37 -16.43 -7.98
N ILE A 427 -18.54 -15.60 -7.31
CA ILE A 427 -17.49 -14.83 -7.99
C ILE A 427 -16.16 -15.58 -8.11
N ILE A 428 -16.06 -16.78 -7.54
CA ILE A 428 -14.87 -17.61 -7.67
C ILE A 428 -14.97 -18.38 -8.99
N PRO A 429 -13.95 -18.29 -9.88
CA PRO A 429 -13.93 -19.04 -11.12
C PRO A 429 -14.11 -20.56 -10.89
N GLU A 430 -14.86 -21.21 -11.77
CA GLU A 430 -15.32 -22.60 -11.60
C GLU A 430 -14.19 -23.60 -11.32
N ARG A 431 -13.01 -23.40 -11.94
CA ARG A 431 -11.82 -24.26 -11.74
C ARG A 431 -11.36 -24.36 -10.30
N TRP A 432 -11.59 -23.31 -9.50
CA TRP A 432 -11.05 -23.15 -8.15
C TRP A 432 -12.13 -23.15 -7.07
N LYS A 433 -13.38 -23.04 -7.49
CA LYS A 433 -14.55 -22.76 -6.64
C LYS A 433 -14.72 -23.78 -5.52
N GLU A 434 -14.79 -25.05 -5.86
CA GLU A 434 -15.10 -26.09 -4.87
C GLU A 434 -13.97 -26.28 -3.85
N GLU A 435 -12.71 -26.30 -4.31
CA GLU A 435 -11.57 -26.47 -3.42
C GLU A 435 -11.43 -25.29 -2.44
N ILE A 436 -11.47 -24.05 -2.96
CA ILE A 436 -11.39 -22.85 -2.13
C ILE A 436 -12.55 -22.81 -1.14
N TRP A 437 -13.76 -23.11 -1.60
CA TRP A 437 -14.94 -23.05 -0.76
C TRP A 437 -14.92 -24.11 0.36
N GLN A 438 -14.49 -25.31 0.06
CA GLN A 438 -14.28 -26.36 1.04
C GLN A 438 -13.25 -25.92 2.10
N ASN A 439 -12.15 -25.35 1.65
CA ASN A 439 -11.10 -24.87 2.56
C ASN A 439 -11.62 -23.75 3.48
N ILE A 440 -12.45 -22.81 2.97
CA ILE A 440 -13.10 -21.78 3.81
C ILE A 440 -13.99 -22.46 4.86
N SER A 441 -14.83 -23.42 4.46
CA SER A 441 -15.77 -24.09 5.34
C SER A 441 -15.11 -24.92 6.45
N ASN A 442 -13.88 -25.36 6.24
CA ASN A 442 -13.08 -26.04 7.26
C ASN A 442 -12.64 -25.11 8.40
N HIS A 443 -12.63 -23.80 8.18
CA HIS A 443 -12.14 -22.81 9.13
C HIS A 443 -13.24 -21.95 9.76
N LEU A 444 -14.28 -21.64 8.99
CA LEU A 444 -15.29 -20.66 9.37
C LEU A 444 -16.69 -21.23 9.22
N SER A 445 -17.62 -20.79 10.09
CA SER A 445 -19.04 -21.02 9.91
C SER A 445 -19.64 -20.09 8.86
N SER A 446 -20.73 -20.54 8.25
CA SER A 446 -21.54 -19.73 7.34
C SER A 446 -22.29 -18.63 8.07
N MET A 447 -22.46 -17.46 7.46
CA MET A 447 -23.49 -16.52 7.91
C MET A 447 -24.89 -17.15 7.74
N GLU A 448 -25.79 -16.90 8.69
CA GLU A 448 -27.18 -17.35 8.66
C GLU A 448 -28.07 -16.36 7.93
N LYS A 449 -29.09 -16.84 7.25
CA LYS A 449 -30.11 -15.99 6.61
C LYS A 449 -31.12 -15.47 7.64
N PRO A 450 -31.62 -14.22 7.53
CA PRO A 450 -31.17 -13.21 6.56
C PRO A 450 -29.73 -12.77 6.84
N TYR A 451 -28.91 -12.61 5.80
CA TYR A 451 -27.50 -12.30 5.97
C TYR A 451 -27.31 -10.92 6.59
N PRO A 452 -26.69 -10.79 7.78
CA PRO A 452 -26.53 -9.51 8.45
C PRO A 452 -25.76 -8.47 7.62
N VAL A 453 -24.83 -8.91 6.78
CA VAL A 453 -24.05 -8.02 5.91
C VAL A 453 -24.91 -7.27 4.90
N GLU A 454 -26.02 -7.88 4.42
CA GLU A 454 -26.91 -7.25 3.44
C GLU A 454 -27.74 -6.10 4.03
N ALA A 455 -27.94 -6.11 5.35
CA ALA A 455 -28.65 -5.07 6.06
C ALA A 455 -27.75 -3.90 6.52
N LEU A 456 -26.43 -3.99 6.26
CA LEU A 456 -25.50 -2.95 6.69
C LEU A 456 -25.72 -1.64 5.93
N ASP A 457 -26.02 -0.60 6.69
CA ASP A 457 -26.04 0.79 6.22
C ASP A 457 -25.58 1.73 7.34
N PHE A 458 -24.30 2.03 7.36
CA PHE A 458 -23.72 3.07 8.20
C PHE A 458 -23.67 4.39 7.41
N SER A 459 -24.82 4.92 7.07
CA SER A 459 -24.94 6.30 6.56
C SER A 459 -24.74 7.28 7.70
N PHE A 460 -23.65 8.04 7.67
CA PHE A 460 -23.33 9.11 8.61
C PHE A 460 -23.68 10.46 8.01
#